data_57a2168ec9e1bf5f6f3a24bef9ce39f9
#
_entry.id   57a2168ec9e1bf5f6f3a24bef9ce39f9
#
_cell.length_a   1.000
_cell.length_b   1.000
_cell.length_c   1.000
_cell.angle_alpha   90.00
_cell.angle_beta   90.00
_cell.angle_gamma   90.00
#
_symmetry.space_group_name_H-M   'P 1'
#
loop_
_entity.id
_entity.type
_entity.pdbx_description
1 polymer ?
#
loop_
_entity_poly.entity_id
_entity_poly.type
_entity_poly.pdbx_seq_one_letter_code
_entity_poly.pdbx_strand_id
1 'polypeptide(L)'
;QTHFFSLKDEQIDLSSKSFNVTQVLDKRSDKSSIGWTQKGLGNIRVDANFSDPLEQELISFLNSNLNSDGIDIQLIIRSLFISEKTGLAKETGFCELSIDFLMVKDFQLYRILQTELISEITGADITKKHTSNIANAFKMSFDRLEALDLSKTDNFLAIAPEALAGNIPDSSRYNFPIFTEEIKTGIYDDYDALKNNSPSNMEDFYFEQKERKNDPWKGTFEIIPKFHGSH
;
A
#
# COMPACT_ATOMS: atom_id res chain seq x y z
N GLN A 1 -0.84 -17.28 14.34
CA GLN A 1 0.61 -17.04 14.42
C GLN A 1 0.94 -15.78 13.65
N THR A 2 1.77 -14.89 14.19
CA THR A 2 2.23 -13.66 13.52
C THR A 2 3.69 -13.80 13.15
N HIS A 3 4.07 -13.30 11.97
CA HIS A 3 5.46 -13.13 11.56
C HIS A 3 5.88 -11.69 11.84
N PHE A 4 7.01 -11.53 12.55
CA PHE A 4 7.52 -10.22 12.90
C PHE A 4 8.70 -9.83 12.00
N PHE A 5 8.68 -8.58 11.52
CA PHE A 5 9.73 -7.95 10.74
C PHE A 5 10.42 -6.84 11.51
N SER A 6 11.63 -6.48 11.10
CA SER A 6 12.31 -5.26 11.52
C SER A 6 13.03 -4.63 10.34
N LEU A 7 12.99 -3.31 10.25
CA LEU A 7 13.65 -2.51 9.22
C LEU A 7 15.03 -1.99 9.65
N LYS A 8 15.51 -2.39 10.82
CA LYS A 8 16.77 -1.86 11.42
C LYS A 8 17.99 -1.99 10.52
N ASP A 9 18.04 -3.06 9.72
CA ASP A 9 19.18 -3.36 8.84
C ASP A 9 18.95 -2.89 7.40
N GLU A 10 17.77 -2.33 7.10
CA GLU A 10 17.45 -1.87 5.75
C GLU A 10 18.05 -0.47 5.51
N GLN A 11 18.58 -0.30 4.30
CA GLN A 11 19.13 0.96 3.83
C GLN A 11 18.33 1.49 2.64
N ILE A 12 18.12 2.81 2.64
CA ILE A 12 17.54 3.51 1.48
C ILE A 12 18.60 4.46 0.91
N ASP A 13 18.87 4.33 -0.38
CA ASP A 13 19.69 5.31 -1.09
C ASP A 13 18.80 6.45 -1.56
N LEU A 14 18.82 7.56 -0.83
CA LEU A 14 18.14 8.80 -1.17
C LEU A 14 19.16 9.82 -1.67
N SER A 15 18.86 10.44 -2.80
CA SER A 15 19.80 11.30 -3.52
C SER A 15 20.20 12.54 -2.73
N SER A 16 19.31 13.14 -1.98
CA SER A 16 19.57 14.39 -1.26
C SER A 16 19.64 14.26 0.26
N LYS A 17 18.99 13.27 0.84
CA LYS A 17 18.86 13.11 2.31
C LYS A 17 18.45 14.40 3.03
N SER A 18 17.64 15.24 2.36
CA SER A 18 17.37 16.62 2.79
C SER A 18 16.25 16.72 3.83
N PHE A 19 15.78 15.61 4.38
CA PHE A 19 14.63 15.58 5.27
C PHE A 19 14.98 14.95 6.61
N ASN A 20 14.35 15.46 7.67
CA ASN A 20 14.36 14.92 9.02
C ASN A 20 12.93 14.55 9.41
N VAL A 21 12.67 13.28 9.73
CA VAL A 21 11.35 12.83 10.15
C VAL A 21 11.19 13.04 11.64
N THR A 22 10.41 14.04 12.03
CA THR A 22 10.19 14.41 13.44
C THR A 22 9.05 13.62 14.08
N GLN A 23 8.10 13.14 13.29
CA GLN A 23 6.94 12.38 13.76
C GLN A 23 6.40 11.44 12.68
N VAL A 24 5.96 10.26 13.12
CA VAL A 24 5.15 9.34 12.32
C VAL A 24 3.84 9.10 13.05
N LEU A 25 2.72 9.22 12.34
CA LEU A 25 1.37 8.98 12.84
C LEU A 25 0.74 7.82 12.09
N ASP A 26 0.40 6.75 12.78
CA ASP A 26 -0.36 5.64 12.22
C ASP A 26 -1.85 5.99 12.18
N LYS A 27 -2.36 6.28 10.98
CA LYS A 27 -3.77 6.55 10.69
C LYS A 27 -4.41 5.48 9.80
N ARG A 28 -3.82 4.29 9.74
CA ARG A 28 -4.42 3.16 9.05
C ARG A 28 -5.76 2.81 9.69
N SER A 29 -6.70 2.39 8.90
CA SER A 29 -8.03 1.96 9.36
C SER A 29 -7.95 0.65 10.15
N ASP A 30 -7.07 -0.26 9.72
CA ASP A 30 -6.74 -1.50 10.43
C ASP A 30 -5.28 -1.45 10.90
N LYS A 31 -5.09 -1.54 12.20
CA LYS A 31 -3.78 -1.53 12.86
C LYS A 31 -3.40 -2.90 13.44
N SER A 32 -4.22 -3.91 13.24
CA SER A 32 -4.01 -5.25 13.79
C SER A 32 -2.79 -5.94 13.15
N SER A 33 -2.50 -5.62 11.90
CA SER A 33 -1.35 -6.15 11.14
C SER A 33 -0.84 -5.15 10.12
N ILE A 34 0.33 -5.43 9.53
CA ILE A 34 0.83 -4.77 8.32
C ILE A 34 0.59 -5.63 7.08
N GLY A 35 -0.33 -6.59 7.13
CA GLY A 35 -0.63 -7.52 6.06
C GLY A 35 -0.34 -8.96 6.43
N TRP A 36 0.12 -9.75 5.48
CA TRP A 36 0.36 -11.17 5.66
C TRP A 36 1.50 -11.68 4.79
N THR A 37 2.09 -12.81 5.23
CA THR A 37 3.11 -13.58 4.52
C THR A 37 2.74 -15.05 4.50
N GLN A 38 3.41 -15.86 3.71
CA GLN A 38 3.20 -17.30 3.61
C GLN A 38 4.31 -18.06 4.33
N LYS A 39 3.97 -19.17 4.97
CA LYS A 39 4.95 -20.02 5.67
C LYS A 39 4.78 -21.50 5.35
N GLY A 40 5.94 -22.15 5.24
CA GLY A 40 6.06 -23.60 5.08
C GLY A 40 5.64 -24.10 3.70
N LEU A 41 5.77 -25.41 3.50
CA LEU A 41 5.49 -26.06 2.22
C LEU A 41 4.03 -25.95 1.74
N GLY A 42 3.12 -25.63 2.65
CA GLY A 42 1.69 -25.44 2.35
C GLY A 42 1.30 -24.00 2.08
N ASN A 43 2.25 -23.06 2.00
CA ASN A 43 1.99 -21.63 1.81
C ASN A 43 0.91 -21.09 2.77
N ILE A 44 1.00 -21.50 4.04
CA ILE A 44 0.03 -21.12 5.05
C ILE A 44 0.14 -19.62 5.33
N ARG A 45 -0.94 -18.90 5.09
CA ARG A 45 -1.02 -17.47 5.37
C ARG A 45 -0.93 -17.21 6.87
N VAL A 46 -0.04 -16.32 7.26
CA VAL A 46 0.14 -15.82 8.63
C VAL A 46 0.19 -14.30 8.62
N ASP A 47 -0.37 -13.68 9.66
CA ASP A 47 -0.33 -12.22 9.79
C ASP A 47 1.12 -11.75 9.91
N ALA A 48 1.37 -10.56 9.40
CA ALA A 48 2.66 -9.88 9.45
C ALA A 48 2.56 -8.63 10.32
N ASN A 49 3.60 -8.37 11.11
CA ASN A 49 3.70 -7.13 11.88
C ASN A 49 5.16 -6.73 12.10
N PHE A 50 5.40 -5.53 12.59
CA PHE A 50 6.74 -5.17 13.09
C PHE A 50 6.96 -5.69 14.50
N SER A 51 8.23 -5.84 14.88
CA SER A 51 8.63 -6.21 16.23
C SER A 51 8.35 -5.10 17.24
N ASP A 52 8.55 -3.85 16.82
CA ASP A 52 8.24 -2.65 17.58
C ASP A 52 6.92 -2.02 17.08
N PRO A 53 6.28 -1.13 17.83
CA PRO A 53 5.15 -0.32 17.31
C PRO A 53 5.52 0.37 16.01
N LEU A 54 4.56 0.41 15.05
CA LEU A 54 4.81 0.89 13.68
C LEU A 54 5.48 2.27 13.65
N GLU A 55 5.02 3.21 14.46
CA GLU A 55 5.57 4.56 14.49
C GLU A 55 7.04 4.56 14.95
N GLN A 56 7.39 3.72 15.91
CA GLN A 56 8.77 3.61 16.43
C GLN A 56 9.69 2.93 15.41
N GLU A 57 9.23 1.85 14.80
CA GLU A 57 9.99 1.14 13.75
C GLU A 57 10.28 2.08 12.58
N LEU A 58 9.26 2.80 12.08
CA LEU A 58 9.41 3.69 10.94
C LEU A 58 10.28 4.92 11.26
N ILE A 59 10.10 5.55 12.42
CA ILE A 59 10.94 6.70 12.81
C ILE A 59 12.41 6.29 12.91
N SER A 60 12.69 5.14 13.52
CA SER A 60 14.06 4.63 13.66
C SER A 60 14.67 4.31 12.30
N PHE A 61 13.94 3.63 11.43
CA PHE A 61 14.37 3.28 10.09
C PHE A 61 14.63 4.53 9.23
N LEU A 62 13.69 5.48 9.19
CA LEU A 62 13.82 6.67 8.35
C LEU A 62 14.97 7.56 8.83
N ASN A 63 15.08 7.82 10.12
CA ASN A 63 16.14 8.69 10.65
C ASN A 63 17.53 8.03 10.61
N SER A 64 17.64 6.71 10.49
CA SER A 64 18.92 6.06 10.21
C SER A 64 19.39 6.25 8.76
N ASN A 65 18.47 6.57 7.85
CA ASN A 65 18.71 6.71 6.42
C ASN A 65 18.69 8.18 5.92
N LEU A 66 18.07 9.10 6.67
CA LEU A 66 17.94 10.51 6.33
C LEU A 66 18.95 11.37 7.12
N ASN A 67 19.07 12.62 6.73
CA ASN A 67 19.95 13.58 7.38
C ASN A 67 19.21 14.34 8.49
N SER A 68 19.70 14.31 9.73
CA SER A 68 19.12 15.04 10.86
C SER A 68 19.10 16.56 10.70
N ASP A 69 19.94 17.12 9.81
CA ASP A 69 20.00 18.56 9.51
C ASP A 69 19.08 18.96 8.35
N GLY A 70 18.24 18.04 7.87
CA GLY A 70 17.30 18.29 6.78
C GLY A 70 16.06 19.08 7.20
N ILE A 71 15.14 19.26 6.25
CA ILE A 71 13.85 19.89 6.48
C ILE A 71 12.99 18.99 7.38
N ASP A 72 12.47 19.54 8.46
CA ASP A 72 11.58 18.81 9.36
C ASP A 72 10.25 18.49 8.69
N ILE A 73 9.94 17.20 8.65
CA ILE A 73 8.68 16.68 8.14
C ILE A 73 8.02 15.72 9.13
N GLN A 74 6.72 15.60 9.01
CA GLN A 74 5.91 14.59 9.70
C GLN A 74 5.25 13.69 8.66
N LEU A 75 5.04 12.43 9.00
CA LEU A 75 4.39 11.45 8.13
C LEU A 75 3.08 10.98 8.74
N ILE A 76 2.05 10.90 7.92
CA ILE A 76 0.82 10.16 8.23
C ILE A 76 0.81 8.91 7.38
N ILE A 77 0.86 7.74 8.01
CA ILE A 77 0.71 6.45 7.33
C ILE A 77 -0.77 6.14 7.23
N ARG A 78 -1.32 6.19 6.02
CA ARG A 78 -2.73 5.87 5.74
C ARG A 78 -2.93 4.40 5.40
N SER A 79 -1.96 3.82 4.69
CA SER A 79 -1.89 2.40 4.39
C SER A 79 -0.44 1.96 4.41
N LEU A 80 -0.18 0.83 5.03
CA LEU A 80 1.01 0.00 4.87
C LEU A 80 0.52 -1.43 4.93
N PHE A 81 0.57 -2.13 3.78
CA PHE A 81 0.05 -3.47 3.68
C PHE A 81 0.94 -4.33 2.79
N ILE A 82 1.43 -5.44 3.31
CA ILE A 82 2.19 -6.42 2.56
C ILE A 82 1.35 -7.66 2.25
N SER A 83 1.61 -8.26 1.09
CA SER A 83 0.96 -9.49 0.67
C SER A 83 1.86 -10.30 -0.26
N GLU A 84 1.51 -11.56 -0.47
CA GLU A 84 2.27 -12.50 -1.29
C GLU A 84 1.37 -13.20 -2.31
N LYS A 85 1.93 -13.47 -3.48
CA LYS A 85 1.30 -14.30 -4.50
C LYS A 85 2.28 -15.38 -4.95
N THR A 86 1.91 -16.64 -4.74
CA THR A 86 2.69 -17.78 -5.23
C THR A 86 2.34 -18.07 -6.68
N GLY A 87 3.35 -18.10 -7.55
CA GLY A 87 3.26 -18.53 -8.93
C GLY A 87 3.84 -19.95 -9.12
N LEU A 88 3.90 -20.40 -10.36
CA LEU A 88 4.40 -21.75 -10.69
C LEU A 88 5.91 -21.92 -10.40
N ALA A 89 6.70 -20.86 -10.59
CA ALA A 89 8.17 -20.92 -10.49
C ALA A 89 8.74 -19.85 -9.54
N LYS A 90 7.96 -18.89 -9.11
CA LYS A 90 8.40 -17.79 -8.25
C LYS A 90 7.24 -17.22 -7.44
N GLU A 91 7.59 -16.60 -6.36
CA GLU A 91 6.69 -15.81 -5.53
C GLU A 91 6.83 -14.33 -5.86
N THR A 92 5.76 -13.58 -5.67
CA THR A 92 5.75 -12.12 -5.79
C THR A 92 5.22 -11.53 -4.49
N GLY A 93 5.98 -10.63 -3.90
CA GLY A 93 5.59 -9.85 -2.72
C GLY A 93 5.19 -8.45 -3.14
N PHE A 94 4.13 -7.95 -2.56
CA PHE A 94 3.62 -6.60 -2.76
C PHE A 94 3.74 -5.82 -1.46
N CYS A 95 4.01 -4.52 -1.58
CA CYS A 95 3.91 -3.56 -0.50
C CYS A 95 3.09 -2.37 -1.00
N GLU A 96 1.88 -2.23 -0.48
CA GLU A 96 1.02 -1.07 -0.72
C GLU A 96 1.33 -0.03 0.35
N LEU A 97 1.67 1.18 -0.06
CA LEU A 97 2.03 2.27 0.83
C LEU A 97 1.30 3.55 0.44
N SER A 98 0.60 4.15 1.41
CA SER A 98 -0.01 5.47 1.26
C SER A 98 0.45 6.37 2.40
N ILE A 99 1.09 7.50 2.05
CA ILE A 99 1.67 8.47 3.00
C ILE A 99 1.22 9.88 2.66
N ASP A 100 0.86 10.66 3.69
CA ASP A 100 0.88 12.12 3.60
C ASP A 100 2.19 12.62 4.22
N PHE A 101 2.88 13.48 3.50
CA PHE A 101 4.02 14.24 3.97
C PHE A 101 3.54 15.62 4.43
N LEU A 102 3.89 15.95 5.66
CA LEU A 102 3.51 17.22 6.29
C LEU A 102 4.76 18.03 6.63
N MET A 103 4.66 19.35 6.51
CA MET A 103 5.68 20.31 6.91
C MET A 103 5.06 21.38 7.79
N VAL A 104 5.78 21.78 8.83
CA VAL A 104 5.41 22.93 9.66
C VAL A 104 6.10 24.18 9.10
N LYS A 105 5.31 25.20 8.77
CA LYS A 105 5.80 26.51 8.35
C LYS A 105 4.96 27.59 9.02
N ASP A 106 5.62 28.60 9.61
CA ASP A 106 4.96 29.74 10.26
C ASP A 106 3.88 29.29 11.28
N PHE A 107 4.18 28.26 12.09
CA PHE A 107 3.28 27.62 13.06
C PHE A 107 2.03 26.98 12.45
N GLN A 108 1.95 26.86 11.14
CA GLN A 108 0.89 26.18 10.42
C GLN A 108 1.38 24.87 9.85
N LEU A 109 0.56 23.82 9.91
CA LEU A 109 0.83 22.52 9.32
C LEU A 109 0.28 22.46 7.90
N TYR A 110 1.12 22.01 6.98
CA TYR A 110 0.77 21.86 5.55
C TYR A 110 0.98 20.44 5.09
N ARG A 111 0.02 19.87 4.35
CA ARG A 111 0.26 18.69 3.55
C ARG A 111 0.94 19.11 2.25
N ILE A 112 2.20 18.72 2.12
CA ILE A 112 3.05 19.09 0.98
C ILE A 112 2.98 18.06 -0.14
N LEU A 113 2.72 16.79 0.21
CA LEU A 113 2.59 15.69 -0.75
C LEU A 113 1.72 14.59 -0.16
N GLN A 114 0.96 13.93 -1.01
CA GLN A 114 0.37 12.62 -0.75
C GLN A 114 0.89 11.65 -1.79
N THR A 115 1.38 10.49 -1.35
CA THR A 115 1.80 9.40 -2.23
C THR A 115 0.94 8.18 -1.98
N GLU A 116 0.61 7.49 -3.06
CA GLU A 116 0.01 6.16 -3.04
C GLU A 116 0.76 5.33 -4.08
N LEU A 117 1.28 4.18 -3.68
CA LEU A 117 2.08 3.35 -4.55
C LEU A 117 2.08 1.88 -4.12
N ILE A 118 2.47 1.04 -5.05
CA ILE A 118 2.71 -0.38 -4.83
C ILE A 118 4.15 -0.68 -5.25
N SER A 119 4.91 -1.28 -4.34
CA SER A 119 6.23 -1.84 -4.63
C SER A 119 6.15 -3.34 -4.73
N GLU A 120 6.84 -3.93 -5.71
CA GLU A 120 6.83 -5.36 -5.98
C GLU A 120 8.24 -5.95 -5.89
N ILE A 121 8.33 -7.16 -5.35
CA ILE A 121 9.56 -7.94 -5.32
C ILE A 121 9.28 -9.38 -5.70
N THR A 122 10.19 -10.04 -6.41
CA THR A 122 10.03 -11.43 -6.83
C THR A 122 11.20 -12.30 -6.35
N GLY A 123 10.93 -13.58 -6.11
CA GLY A 123 11.94 -14.54 -5.68
C GLY A 123 11.41 -15.95 -5.56
N ALA A 124 12.29 -16.90 -5.18
CA ALA A 124 11.90 -18.25 -4.84
C ALA A 124 11.28 -18.36 -3.44
N ASP A 125 11.73 -17.50 -2.53
CA ASP A 125 11.18 -17.24 -1.18
C ASP A 125 11.28 -15.74 -0.96
N ILE A 126 10.15 -15.08 -0.74
CA ILE A 126 10.06 -13.64 -0.58
C ILE A 126 9.79 -13.20 0.86
N THR A 127 9.50 -14.11 1.77
CA THR A 127 9.16 -13.77 3.15
C THR A 127 10.22 -12.85 3.78
N LYS A 128 11.51 -13.17 3.60
CA LYS A 128 12.63 -12.35 4.11
C LYS A 128 12.88 -11.07 3.33
N LYS A 129 12.28 -10.94 2.14
CA LYS A 129 12.45 -9.79 1.25
C LYS A 129 11.40 -8.70 1.47
N HIS A 130 10.41 -8.94 2.31
CA HIS A 130 9.40 -7.91 2.59
C HIS A 130 10.00 -6.66 3.23
N THR A 131 11.03 -6.79 4.05
CA THR A 131 11.70 -5.63 4.65
C THR A 131 12.31 -4.73 3.58
N SER A 132 13.04 -5.30 2.62
CA SER A 132 13.60 -4.53 1.51
C SER A 132 12.51 -4.00 0.56
N ASN A 133 11.38 -4.71 0.40
CA ASN A 133 10.24 -4.22 -0.38
C ASN A 133 9.56 -3.02 0.28
N ILE A 134 9.39 -3.05 1.61
CA ILE A 134 8.89 -1.92 2.39
C ILE A 134 9.87 -0.73 2.27
N ALA A 135 11.18 -0.96 2.45
CA ALA A 135 12.20 0.06 2.29
C ALA A 135 12.15 0.71 0.90
N ASN A 136 12.00 -0.10 -0.15
CA ASN A 136 11.84 0.40 -1.53
C ASN A 136 10.57 1.23 -1.71
N ALA A 137 9.44 0.85 -1.11
CA ALA A 137 8.21 1.63 -1.16
C ALA A 137 8.41 3.02 -0.52
N PHE A 138 9.10 3.09 0.64
CA PHE A 138 9.47 4.37 1.25
C PHE A 138 10.40 5.17 0.36
N LYS A 139 11.44 4.53 -0.23
CA LYS A 139 12.33 5.20 -1.19
C LYS A 139 11.55 5.85 -2.32
N MET A 140 10.66 5.12 -2.98
CA MET A 140 9.84 5.64 -4.08
C MET A 140 8.98 6.84 -3.64
N SER A 141 8.48 6.83 -2.40
CA SER A 141 7.71 7.95 -1.85
C SER A 141 8.60 9.18 -1.60
N PHE A 142 9.79 8.99 -1.05
CA PHE A 142 10.75 10.07 -0.81
C PHE A 142 11.34 10.61 -2.12
N ASP A 143 11.59 9.79 -3.13
CA ASP A 143 12.01 10.25 -4.47
C ASP A 143 10.98 11.25 -5.06
N ARG A 144 9.67 10.99 -4.85
CA ARG A 144 8.62 11.94 -5.26
C ARG A 144 8.63 13.23 -4.43
N LEU A 145 8.91 13.12 -3.12
CA LEU A 145 9.04 14.28 -2.25
C LEU A 145 10.23 15.16 -2.65
N GLU A 146 11.37 14.55 -2.95
CA GLU A 146 12.58 15.27 -3.40
C GLU A 146 12.38 16.02 -4.73
N ALA A 147 11.51 15.53 -5.58
CA ALA A 147 11.18 16.18 -6.85
C ALA A 147 10.32 17.44 -6.68
N LEU A 148 9.80 17.73 -5.49
CA LEU A 148 8.99 18.91 -5.24
C LEU A 148 9.81 20.16 -5.00
N ASP A 149 9.37 21.28 -5.58
CA ASP A 149 9.86 22.61 -5.25
C ASP A 149 9.15 23.14 -3.98
N LEU A 150 9.76 22.87 -2.82
CA LEU A 150 9.20 23.27 -1.52
C LEU A 150 9.21 24.79 -1.29
N SER A 151 9.77 25.60 -2.17
CA SER A 151 9.69 27.07 -2.09
C SER A 151 8.32 27.58 -2.50
N LYS A 152 7.56 26.82 -3.29
CA LYS A 152 6.22 27.19 -3.81
C LYS A 152 5.11 26.73 -2.86
N THR A 153 4.99 27.40 -1.72
CA THR A 153 4.05 27.02 -0.65
C THR A 153 2.58 27.30 -0.97
N ASP A 154 2.27 28.11 -1.98
CA ASP A 154 0.90 28.47 -2.36
C ASP A 154 0.05 27.28 -2.80
N ASN A 155 0.69 26.18 -3.17
CA ASN A 155 0.03 24.94 -3.60
C ASN A 155 -0.17 23.93 -2.45
N PHE A 156 0.29 24.25 -1.23
CA PHE A 156 0.22 23.32 -0.11
C PHE A 156 -1.11 23.44 0.62
N LEU A 157 -1.67 22.30 1.00
CA LEU A 157 -2.94 22.26 1.72
C LEU A 157 -2.69 22.48 3.22
N ALA A 158 -3.13 23.61 3.75
CA ALA A 158 -3.12 23.85 5.19
C ALA A 158 -4.03 22.84 5.91
N ILE A 159 -3.52 22.22 6.96
CA ILE A 159 -4.23 21.23 7.77
C ILE A 159 -4.43 21.81 9.17
N ALA A 160 -5.68 21.81 9.64
CA ALA A 160 -5.97 22.13 11.02
C ALA A 160 -5.43 21.03 11.95
N PRO A 161 -4.76 21.37 13.07
CA PRO A 161 -4.22 20.37 14.00
C PRO A 161 -5.27 19.38 14.50
N GLU A 162 -6.52 19.82 14.65
CA GLU A 162 -7.64 18.99 15.08
C GLU A 162 -7.95 17.86 14.06
N ALA A 163 -7.68 18.10 12.79
CA ALA A 163 -7.84 17.09 11.74
C ALA A 163 -6.86 15.92 11.91
N LEU A 164 -5.74 16.12 12.64
CA LEU A 164 -4.79 15.06 12.97
C LEU A 164 -5.27 14.18 14.13
N ALA A 165 -6.10 14.73 15.03
CA ALA A 165 -6.60 14.01 16.20
C ALA A 165 -7.64 12.94 15.84
N GLY A 166 -8.39 13.12 14.74
CA GLY A 166 -9.37 12.17 14.22
C GLY A 166 -8.76 11.09 13.32
N ASN A 167 -9.52 10.03 13.08
CA ASN A 167 -9.26 9.21 11.90
C ASN A 167 -9.57 10.09 10.68
N ILE A 168 -8.52 10.54 9.99
CA ILE A 168 -8.71 11.22 8.72
C ILE A 168 -9.23 10.14 7.77
N PRO A 169 -10.48 10.19 7.32
CA PRO A 169 -10.94 9.24 6.32
C PRO A 169 -9.97 9.33 5.14
N ASP A 170 -9.53 8.20 4.63
CA ASP A 170 -8.77 8.16 3.39
C ASP A 170 -9.70 8.64 2.27
N SER A 171 -9.81 9.97 2.13
CA SER A 171 -10.70 10.60 1.16
C SER A 171 -10.31 10.26 -0.27
N SER A 172 -9.06 9.79 -0.50
CA SER A 172 -8.62 9.39 -1.83
C SER A 172 -9.35 8.13 -2.30
N ARG A 173 -9.63 7.19 -1.40
CA ARG A 173 -10.41 5.99 -1.72
C ARG A 173 -11.87 6.27 -2.05
N TYR A 174 -12.44 7.31 -1.44
CA TYR A 174 -13.85 7.67 -1.67
C TYR A 174 -14.08 8.49 -2.94
N ASN A 175 -13.02 8.98 -3.59
CA ASN A 175 -13.11 9.74 -4.84
C ASN A 175 -13.11 8.87 -6.09
N PHE A 176 -12.97 7.55 -5.95
CA PHE A 176 -13.09 6.67 -7.11
C PHE A 176 -14.55 6.54 -7.55
N PRO A 177 -14.81 6.52 -8.87
CA PRO A 177 -16.15 6.36 -9.42
C PRO A 177 -16.95 5.21 -8.83
N ILE A 178 -16.30 4.07 -8.48
CA ILE A 178 -16.98 2.93 -7.82
C ILE A 178 -17.64 3.30 -6.47
N PHE A 179 -17.18 4.33 -5.78
CA PHE A 179 -17.71 4.79 -4.48
C PHE A 179 -18.57 6.04 -4.60
N THR A 180 -18.52 6.77 -5.72
CA THR A 180 -19.20 8.06 -5.91
C THR A 180 -20.32 8.00 -6.93
N GLU A 181 -20.36 6.96 -7.77
CA GLU A 181 -21.37 6.74 -8.80
C GLU A 181 -22.19 5.48 -8.49
N GLU A 182 -23.32 5.32 -9.17
CA GLU A 182 -24.05 4.06 -9.19
C GLU A 182 -23.16 2.95 -9.80
N ILE A 183 -23.02 1.82 -9.10
CA ILE A 183 -22.17 0.72 -9.54
C ILE A 183 -22.78 0.12 -10.81
N LYS A 184 -22.02 0.14 -11.90
CA LYS A 184 -22.40 -0.49 -13.15
C LYS A 184 -22.26 -2.01 -13.06
N THR A 185 -23.32 -2.73 -13.38
CA THR A 185 -23.28 -4.19 -13.47
C THR A 185 -22.47 -4.60 -14.69
N GLY A 186 -21.51 -5.51 -14.51
CA GLY A 186 -20.67 -5.96 -15.64
C GLY A 186 -19.43 -6.73 -15.18
N ILE A 187 -18.58 -7.04 -16.14
CA ILE A 187 -17.27 -7.67 -15.89
C ILE A 187 -16.20 -6.58 -15.92
N TYR A 188 -15.37 -6.57 -14.89
CA TYR A 188 -14.22 -5.70 -14.74
C TYR A 188 -12.95 -6.52 -14.94
N ASP A 189 -12.14 -6.20 -15.94
CA ASP A 189 -10.95 -6.99 -16.30
C ASP A 189 -9.84 -6.91 -15.27
N ASP A 190 -9.78 -5.78 -14.57
CA ASP A 190 -8.76 -5.53 -13.54
C ASP A 190 -9.27 -4.59 -12.43
N TYR A 191 -8.40 -4.34 -11.45
CA TYR A 191 -8.70 -3.47 -10.33
C TYR A 191 -8.91 -2.00 -10.75
N ASP A 192 -8.20 -1.53 -11.77
CA ASP A 192 -8.34 -0.15 -12.23
C ASP A 192 -9.67 0.05 -12.96
N ALA A 193 -10.10 -0.92 -13.75
CA ALA A 193 -11.43 -0.93 -14.35
C ALA A 193 -12.54 -0.89 -13.28
N LEU A 194 -12.41 -1.72 -12.22
CA LEU A 194 -13.34 -1.72 -11.08
C LEU A 194 -13.35 -0.36 -10.36
N LYS A 195 -12.19 0.17 -10.02
CA LYS A 195 -12.02 1.44 -9.32
C LYS A 195 -12.66 2.60 -10.08
N ASN A 196 -12.50 2.61 -11.40
CA ASN A 196 -13.07 3.60 -12.30
C ASN A 196 -14.53 3.33 -12.70
N ASN A 197 -15.15 2.29 -12.11
CA ASN A 197 -16.53 1.89 -12.41
C ASN A 197 -16.77 1.73 -13.93
N SER A 198 -15.79 1.17 -14.63
CA SER A 198 -15.72 1.02 -16.08
C SER A 198 -15.63 -0.45 -16.47
N PRO A 199 -16.75 -1.20 -16.44
CA PRO A 199 -16.75 -2.59 -16.84
C PRO A 199 -16.43 -2.74 -18.32
N SER A 200 -15.63 -3.73 -18.67
CA SER A 200 -15.27 -4.06 -20.06
C SER A 200 -16.44 -4.69 -20.83
N ASN A 201 -17.33 -5.34 -20.10
CA ASN A 201 -18.55 -5.93 -20.67
C ASN A 201 -19.73 -5.71 -19.72
N MET A 202 -20.84 -5.18 -20.27
CA MET A 202 -22.10 -4.90 -19.56
C MET A 202 -23.27 -5.78 -20.07
N GLU A 203 -23.01 -6.75 -20.96
CA GLU A 203 -24.05 -7.67 -21.42
C GLU A 203 -24.55 -8.54 -20.27
N ASP A 204 -25.80 -8.97 -20.33
CA ASP A 204 -26.37 -9.90 -19.37
C ASP A 204 -25.56 -11.21 -19.35
N PHE A 205 -25.14 -11.62 -18.19
CA PHE A 205 -24.36 -12.83 -18.00
C PHE A 205 -24.84 -13.65 -16.80
N TYR A 206 -24.50 -14.92 -16.83
CA TYR A 206 -24.67 -15.83 -15.69
C TYR A 206 -23.37 -16.56 -15.41
N PHE A 207 -23.28 -17.14 -14.23
CA PHE A 207 -22.10 -17.93 -13.85
C PHE A 207 -22.34 -19.42 -14.08
N GLU A 208 -21.45 -20.06 -14.84
CA GLU A 208 -21.38 -21.51 -14.95
C GLU A 208 -20.36 -22.03 -13.93
N GLN A 209 -20.76 -23.03 -13.17
CA GLN A 209 -19.90 -23.71 -12.23
C GLN A 209 -19.37 -25.01 -12.86
N LYS A 210 -18.05 -25.11 -13.03
CA LYS A 210 -17.39 -26.26 -13.62
C LYS A 210 -16.45 -26.92 -12.62
N GLU A 211 -16.66 -28.21 -12.34
CA GLU A 211 -15.77 -28.97 -11.48
C GLU A 211 -14.39 -29.15 -12.13
N ARG A 212 -13.34 -28.86 -11.40
CA ARG A 212 -11.96 -29.12 -11.81
C ARG A 212 -11.63 -30.58 -11.56
N LYS A 213 -11.31 -31.31 -12.64
CA LYS A 213 -11.02 -32.74 -12.60
C LYS A 213 -9.53 -33.07 -12.45
N ASN A 214 -8.65 -32.07 -12.60
CA ASN A 214 -7.21 -32.25 -12.60
C ASN A 214 -6.60 -31.95 -11.23
N ASP A 215 -5.66 -32.79 -10.79
CA ASP A 215 -4.82 -32.55 -9.64
C ASP A 215 -3.88 -31.34 -9.90
N PRO A 216 -3.62 -30.44 -8.95
CA PRO A 216 -3.98 -30.45 -7.52
C PRO A 216 -5.37 -29.88 -7.17
N TRP A 217 -6.14 -29.49 -8.14
CA TRP A 217 -7.41 -28.73 -7.95
C TRP A 217 -8.66 -29.61 -8.01
N LYS A 218 -8.49 -30.93 -7.96
CA LYS A 218 -9.60 -31.90 -7.98
C LYS A 218 -10.58 -31.63 -6.83
N GLY A 219 -11.86 -31.58 -7.15
CA GLY A 219 -12.93 -31.32 -6.17
C GLY A 219 -13.16 -29.82 -5.87
N THR A 220 -12.43 -28.91 -6.52
CA THR A 220 -12.76 -27.48 -6.52
C THR A 220 -13.59 -27.11 -7.76
N PHE A 221 -14.20 -25.93 -7.72
CA PHE A 221 -14.99 -25.44 -8.84
C PHE A 221 -14.35 -24.19 -9.46
N GLU A 222 -14.43 -24.10 -10.77
CA GLU A 222 -14.16 -22.91 -11.54
C GLU A 222 -15.49 -22.21 -11.82
N ILE A 223 -15.58 -20.91 -11.54
CA ILE A 223 -16.74 -20.10 -11.84
C ILE A 223 -16.42 -19.29 -13.09
N ILE A 224 -17.17 -19.55 -14.17
CA ILE A 224 -16.94 -18.95 -15.48
C ILE A 224 -18.13 -18.08 -15.83
N PRO A 225 -17.92 -16.77 -16.11
CA PRO A 225 -19.00 -15.94 -16.63
C PRO A 225 -19.38 -16.38 -18.07
N LYS A 226 -20.66 -16.47 -18.34
CA LYS A 226 -21.23 -16.78 -19.66
C LYS A 226 -22.20 -15.67 -20.04
N PHE A 227 -22.13 -15.22 -21.27
CA PHE A 227 -23.01 -14.19 -21.79
C PHE A 227 -24.22 -14.80 -22.48
N HIS A 228 -25.39 -14.18 -22.31
CA HIS A 228 -26.58 -14.55 -23.04
C HIS A 228 -26.38 -14.16 -24.52
N GLY A 229 -26.35 -15.16 -25.42
CA GLY A 229 -26.22 -14.93 -26.89
C GLY A 229 -24.84 -15.24 -27.47
N SER A 230 -23.83 -15.59 -26.70
CA SER A 230 -22.59 -16.18 -27.24
C SER A 230 -22.81 -17.66 -27.57
N HIS A 231 -22.97 -17.97 -28.85
CA HIS A 231 -22.97 -19.34 -29.40
C HIS A 231 -21.57 -19.74 -29.84
#